data_b0034f8dc9759c5392130fefe6a91522
#
_entry.id   b0034f8dc9759c5392130fefe6a91522
#
_cell.length_a   1.000
_cell.length_b   1.000
_cell.length_c   1.000
_cell.angle_alpha   90.00
_cell.angle_beta   90.00
_cell.angle_gamma   90.00
#
_symmetry.space_group_name_H-M   'P 1'
#
loop_
_entity.id
_entity.type
_entity.pdbx_description
1 polymer ?
#
loop_
_entity_poly.entity_id
_entity_poly.type
_entity_poly.pdbx_seq_one_letter_code
_entity_poly.pdbx_strand_id
1 'polypeptide(L)'
;MNARKLLVSILMFVSVLISSCAPAATPAPTAVPPTVAPTVVASQGPVPFSSKVYKLHMSVSFGADWHAIDDFTDLVTVAGKQKDWNVGFNIVSNAKVADPVSGAQIPFPADFASWIKSNPDFKADEPTEVTVAGFKGTQIDATPIPTKQKDFLYMSGTKWNIIPSAEQWRFILLNDVNGERLLVLLIAPTDQFNDAVQQSQSILDSVVFTK
;
A
#
# COMPACT_ATOMS: atom_id res chain seq x y z
N MET A 1 9.76 5.95 51.97
CA MET A 1 8.78 6.76 52.73
C MET A 1 7.79 7.28 51.70
N ASN A 2 6.55 7.02 51.65
CA ASN A 2 5.52 6.50 52.49
C ASN A 2 4.48 5.74 51.64
N ALA A 3 4.16 4.57 52.07
CA ALA A 3 2.93 3.86 51.75
C ALA A 3 1.76 4.46 52.57
N ARG A 4 0.54 4.42 52.01
CA ARG A 4 -0.76 4.34 52.71
C ARG A 4 -1.84 4.22 51.62
N LYS A 5 -2.43 3.04 51.45
CA LYS A 5 -3.58 2.45 52.16
C LYS A 5 -4.84 3.28 51.98
N LEU A 6 -5.84 2.71 51.30
CA LEU A 6 -7.12 2.47 51.92
C LEU A 6 -8.00 1.50 51.10
N LEU A 7 -8.24 0.38 51.70
CA LEU A 7 -9.38 -0.53 51.56
C LEU A 7 -10.66 0.15 52.09
N VAL A 8 -11.81 -0.39 51.78
CA VAL A 8 -13.18 -0.31 52.36
C VAL A 8 -14.17 -0.12 51.20
N SER A 9 -15.21 -0.85 50.99
CA SER A 9 -16.01 -1.79 51.80
C SER A 9 -16.97 -2.57 50.92
N ILE A 10 -17.14 -3.81 51.25
CA ILE A 10 -18.23 -4.70 50.87
C ILE A 10 -19.49 -4.21 51.56
N LEU A 11 -20.62 -4.12 50.86
CA LEU A 11 -21.94 -4.24 51.52
C LEU A 11 -22.89 -5.12 50.70
N MET A 12 -23.13 -6.28 51.26
CA MET A 12 -24.24 -7.19 50.95
C MET A 12 -25.59 -6.49 51.13
N PHE A 13 -26.48 -6.67 50.18
CA PHE A 13 -27.92 -6.70 50.46
C PHE A 13 -28.55 -7.88 49.73
N VAL A 14 -28.82 -8.91 50.53
CA VAL A 14 -29.73 -10.00 50.19
C VAL A 14 -31.12 -9.51 50.53
N SER A 15 -32.00 -9.41 49.54
CA SER A 15 -33.45 -9.29 49.78
C SER A 15 -34.16 -10.36 48.96
N VAL A 16 -34.56 -11.39 49.68
CA VAL A 16 -35.47 -12.42 49.20
C VAL A 16 -36.89 -11.84 49.24
N LEU A 17 -37.54 -11.73 48.10
CA LEU A 17 -38.98 -11.55 48.00
C LEU A 17 -39.55 -12.65 47.10
N ILE A 18 -40.25 -13.54 47.78
CA ILE A 18 -41.10 -14.57 47.20
C ILE A 18 -42.40 -13.89 46.76
N SER A 19 -42.72 -13.92 45.47
CA SER A 19 -44.02 -13.49 44.98
C SER A 19 -44.50 -14.41 43.86
N SER A 20 -45.47 -15.20 44.23
CA SER A 20 -46.70 -15.60 43.56
C SER A 20 -46.62 -15.89 42.03
N CYS A 21 -46.74 -17.18 41.69
CA CYS A 21 -47.07 -17.66 40.34
C CYS A 21 -48.48 -17.22 39.93
N ALA A 22 -48.56 -16.37 38.93
CA ALA A 22 -49.73 -16.28 38.05
C ALA A 22 -49.35 -16.86 36.67
N PRO A 23 -50.19 -17.66 36.02
CA PRO A 23 -49.87 -18.15 34.68
C PRO A 23 -49.89 -16.99 33.67
N ALA A 24 -48.73 -16.68 33.14
CA ALA A 24 -48.61 -15.68 32.08
C ALA A 24 -49.25 -16.19 30.79
N ALA A 25 -50.16 -15.41 30.26
CA ALA A 25 -50.72 -15.63 28.92
C ALA A 25 -49.58 -15.72 27.87
N THR A 26 -49.57 -16.78 27.06
CA THR A 26 -48.61 -16.98 25.98
C THR A 26 -48.76 -15.80 24.98
N PRO A 27 -47.72 -14.97 24.77
CA PRO A 27 -47.81 -13.92 23.77
C PRO A 27 -47.93 -14.53 22.38
N ALA A 28 -48.84 -14.04 21.60
CA ALA A 28 -48.99 -14.40 20.21
C ALA A 28 -47.65 -14.15 19.44
N PRO A 29 -47.25 -15.02 18.51
CA PRO A 29 -46.01 -14.82 17.74
C PRO A 29 -46.07 -13.51 17.00
N THR A 30 -45.20 -12.58 17.39
CA THR A 30 -45.00 -11.31 16.66
C THR A 30 -44.45 -11.64 15.30
N ALA A 31 -45.14 -11.26 14.22
CA ALA A 31 -44.65 -11.42 12.87
C ALA A 31 -43.28 -10.73 12.71
N VAL A 32 -42.26 -11.51 12.45
CA VAL A 32 -40.90 -10.99 12.16
C VAL A 32 -40.99 -10.21 10.85
N PRO A 33 -40.59 -8.92 10.84
CA PRO A 33 -40.54 -8.18 9.59
C PRO A 33 -39.63 -8.93 8.57
N PRO A 34 -39.95 -8.95 7.29
CA PRO A 34 -39.12 -9.62 6.30
C PRO A 34 -37.73 -9.00 6.35
N THR A 35 -36.73 -9.83 6.65
CA THR A 35 -35.31 -9.46 6.58
C THR A 35 -35.04 -9.13 5.13
N VAL A 36 -34.81 -7.86 4.82
CA VAL A 36 -34.34 -7.43 3.51
C VAL A 36 -33.00 -8.11 3.28
N ALA A 37 -32.94 -9.01 2.30
CA ALA A 37 -31.69 -9.64 1.93
C ALA A 37 -30.67 -8.54 1.56
N PRO A 38 -29.41 -8.62 2.01
CA PRO A 38 -28.42 -7.65 1.64
C PRO A 38 -28.33 -7.63 0.10
N THR A 39 -28.58 -6.47 -0.50
CA THR A 39 -28.36 -6.26 -1.93
C THR A 39 -26.87 -6.48 -2.16
N VAL A 40 -26.52 -7.59 -2.80
CA VAL A 40 -25.14 -7.84 -3.27
C VAL A 40 -24.87 -6.76 -4.30
N VAL A 41 -24.11 -5.73 -3.90
CA VAL A 41 -23.56 -4.77 -4.86
C VAL A 41 -22.65 -5.61 -5.75
N ALA A 42 -23.02 -5.77 -7.01
CA ALA A 42 -22.22 -6.47 -7.98
C ALA A 42 -20.82 -5.81 -7.98
N SER A 43 -19.80 -6.55 -7.62
CA SER A 43 -18.42 -6.11 -7.74
C SER A 43 -18.19 -5.72 -9.20
N GLN A 44 -17.98 -4.45 -9.47
CA GLN A 44 -17.60 -4.02 -10.81
C GLN A 44 -16.30 -4.73 -11.16
N GLY A 45 -16.29 -5.41 -12.30
CA GLY A 45 -15.11 -6.11 -12.80
C GLY A 45 -13.90 -5.16 -12.97
N PRO A 46 -12.71 -5.70 -13.23
CA PRO A 46 -11.52 -4.89 -13.42
C PRO A 46 -11.71 -3.80 -14.47
N VAL A 47 -11.29 -2.58 -14.15
CA VAL A 47 -11.35 -1.43 -15.08
C VAL A 47 -10.05 -1.41 -15.87
N PRO A 48 -10.06 -1.55 -17.19
CA PRO A 48 -8.88 -1.44 -18.02
C PRO A 48 -8.42 0.01 -18.11
N PHE A 49 -7.12 0.23 -17.98
CA PHE A 49 -6.45 1.50 -18.23
C PHE A 49 -5.34 1.28 -19.25
N SER A 50 -5.21 2.18 -20.21
CA SER A 50 -4.08 2.19 -21.16
C SER A 50 -3.55 3.61 -21.27
N SER A 51 -2.29 3.80 -20.93
CA SER A 51 -1.63 5.07 -21.13
C SER A 51 -1.45 5.36 -22.64
N LYS A 52 -1.69 6.63 -23.00
CA LYS A 52 -1.45 7.14 -24.36
C LYS A 52 -0.14 7.89 -24.49
N VAL A 53 0.47 8.25 -23.38
CA VAL A 53 1.67 9.09 -23.33
C VAL A 53 2.89 8.37 -22.75
N TYR A 54 2.67 7.31 -21.99
CA TYR A 54 3.74 6.54 -21.35
C TYR A 54 4.60 5.83 -22.41
N LYS A 55 5.91 6.03 -22.36
CA LYS A 55 6.87 5.57 -23.36
C LYS A 55 6.82 4.06 -23.61
N LEU A 56 6.52 3.27 -22.58
CA LEU A 56 6.46 1.80 -22.69
C LEU A 56 5.11 1.25 -23.17
N HIS A 57 4.18 2.12 -23.59
CA HIS A 57 2.85 1.69 -24.07
C HIS A 57 2.21 0.64 -23.17
N MET A 58 2.03 1.00 -21.90
CA MET A 58 1.51 0.10 -20.87
C MET A 58 -0.01 0.07 -20.88
N SER A 59 -0.56 -1.13 -20.71
CA SER A 59 -1.93 -1.32 -20.25
C SER A 59 -1.96 -2.10 -18.93
N VAL A 60 -2.95 -1.82 -18.10
CA VAL A 60 -3.12 -2.43 -16.80
C VAL A 60 -4.60 -2.47 -16.45
N SER A 61 -5.02 -3.45 -15.67
CA SER A 61 -6.39 -3.54 -15.14
C SER A 61 -6.37 -3.47 -13.63
N PHE A 62 -7.26 -2.71 -13.05
CA PHE A 62 -7.35 -2.59 -11.59
C PHE A 62 -8.81 -2.61 -11.12
N GLY A 63 -9.03 -3.05 -9.89
CA GLY A 63 -10.36 -3.10 -9.27
C GLY A 63 -10.96 -1.71 -9.07
N ALA A 64 -12.26 -1.68 -8.76
CA ALA A 64 -13.01 -0.43 -8.56
C ALA A 64 -12.43 0.48 -7.45
N ASP A 65 -11.64 -0.10 -6.54
CA ASP A 65 -11.00 0.60 -5.43
C ASP A 65 -9.68 1.29 -5.81
N TRP A 66 -9.29 1.24 -7.08
CA TRP A 66 -8.09 1.86 -7.62
C TRP A 66 -8.44 2.86 -8.73
N HIS A 67 -7.55 3.81 -8.97
CA HIS A 67 -7.64 4.76 -10.08
C HIS A 67 -6.27 5.28 -10.48
N ALA A 68 -6.10 5.61 -11.76
CA ALA A 68 -4.90 6.27 -12.23
C ALA A 68 -4.91 7.75 -11.77
N ILE A 69 -3.79 8.22 -11.21
CA ILE A 69 -3.61 9.61 -10.76
C ILE A 69 -2.58 10.37 -11.57
N ASP A 70 -1.58 9.67 -12.12
CA ASP A 70 -0.57 10.24 -13.00
C ASP A 70 -0.47 9.44 -14.28
N ASP A 71 -0.28 10.13 -15.41
CA ASP A 71 -0.03 9.54 -16.74
C ASP A 71 0.91 10.48 -17.51
N PHE A 72 2.21 10.28 -17.32
CA PHE A 72 3.29 11.02 -17.95
C PHE A 72 4.12 10.11 -18.86
N THR A 73 5.04 10.70 -19.61
CA THR A 73 5.92 9.96 -20.53
C THR A 73 6.78 8.91 -19.82
N ASP A 74 7.18 9.16 -18.60
CA ASP A 74 8.10 8.34 -17.80
C ASP A 74 7.49 7.84 -16.48
N LEU A 75 6.22 8.15 -16.20
CA LEU A 75 5.52 7.74 -14.98
C LEU A 75 4.05 7.45 -15.24
N VAL A 76 3.60 6.31 -14.74
CA VAL A 76 2.17 6.04 -14.50
C VAL A 76 2.00 5.69 -13.03
N THR A 77 1.06 6.35 -12.35
CA THR A 77 0.73 6.04 -10.95
C THR A 77 -0.72 5.62 -10.83
N VAL A 78 -0.94 4.52 -10.11
CA VAL A 78 -2.25 4.01 -9.73
C VAL A 78 -2.36 4.09 -8.21
N ALA A 79 -3.40 4.74 -7.71
CA ALA A 79 -3.63 4.91 -6.27
C ALA A 79 -4.88 4.16 -5.81
N GLY A 80 -4.85 3.66 -4.59
CA GLY A 80 -6.02 3.11 -3.92
C GLY A 80 -7.00 4.22 -3.55
N LYS A 81 -8.28 4.05 -3.87
CA LYS A 81 -9.33 4.97 -3.43
C LYS A 81 -9.48 4.86 -1.92
N GLN A 82 -9.52 6.02 -1.23
CA GLN A 82 -9.65 6.09 0.22
C GLN A 82 -8.53 5.34 1.01
N LYS A 83 -7.36 5.16 0.38
CA LYS A 83 -6.19 4.51 0.95
C LYS A 83 -4.96 5.40 0.67
N ASP A 84 -4.03 5.42 1.62
CA ASP A 84 -2.77 6.18 1.49
C ASP A 84 -1.67 5.31 0.85
N TRP A 85 -2.01 4.56 -0.19
CA TRP A 85 -1.10 3.70 -0.92
C TRP A 85 -1.18 3.91 -2.42
N ASN A 86 -0.05 3.72 -3.10
CA ASN A 86 0.04 3.87 -4.55
C ASN A 86 1.08 2.91 -5.16
N VAL A 87 0.92 2.66 -6.45
CA VAL A 87 1.87 1.91 -7.29
C VAL A 87 2.27 2.79 -8.46
N GLY A 88 3.54 3.18 -8.49
CA GLY A 88 4.12 3.96 -9.58
C GLY A 88 4.97 3.09 -10.51
N PHE A 89 4.79 3.24 -11.82
CA PHE A 89 5.62 2.62 -12.87
C PHE A 89 6.53 3.70 -13.44
N ASN A 90 7.80 3.70 -13.06
CA ASN A 90 8.76 4.77 -13.29
C ASN A 90 9.84 4.32 -14.29
N ILE A 91 9.94 4.94 -15.45
CA ILE A 91 11.07 4.72 -16.38
C ILE A 91 12.28 5.44 -15.81
N VAL A 92 13.33 4.68 -15.48
CA VAL A 92 14.50 5.21 -14.75
C VAL A 92 15.79 5.21 -15.58
N SER A 93 15.71 4.92 -16.88
CA SER A 93 16.90 4.87 -17.76
C SER A 93 17.70 6.19 -17.77
N ASN A 94 17.02 7.32 -17.63
CA ASN A 94 17.62 8.66 -17.55
C ASN A 94 17.37 9.37 -16.23
N ALA A 95 16.83 8.65 -15.25
CA ALA A 95 16.57 9.22 -13.93
C ALA A 95 17.86 9.46 -13.14
N LYS A 96 17.76 10.28 -12.12
CA LYS A 96 18.82 10.52 -11.13
C LYS A 96 18.27 10.22 -9.74
N VAL A 97 19.15 9.89 -8.83
CA VAL A 97 18.83 9.77 -7.40
C VAL A 97 19.61 10.81 -6.61
N ALA A 98 19.12 11.15 -5.43
CA ALA A 98 19.91 11.93 -4.49
C ALA A 98 20.95 11.04 -3.83
N ASP A 99 22.23 11.44 -3.86
CA ASP A 99 23.25 10.84 -3.02
C ASP A 99 22.86 11.02 -1.55
N PRO A 100 22.77 9.95 -0.75
CA PRO A 100 22.22 10.04 0.60
C PRO A 100 23.07 10.84 1.59
N VAL A 101 24.35 11.06 1.28
CA VAL A 101 25.29 11.79 2.14
C VAL A 101 25.37 13.25 1.74
N SER A 102 25.60 13.54 0.47
CA SER A 102 25.81 14.90 -0.04
C SER A 102 24.52 15.58 -0.52
N GLY A 103 23.46 14.82 -0.83
CA GLY A 103 22.23 15.30 -1.47
C GLY A 103 22.42 15.64 -2.96
N ALA A 104 23.60 15.42 -3.53
CA ALA A 104 23.86 15.71 -4.93
C ALA A 104 23.09 14.73 -5.85
N GLN A 105 22.65 15.21 -7.00
CA GLN A 105 22.03 14.35 -8.01
C GLN A 105 23.09 13.48 -8.69
N ILE A 106 22.97 12.18 -8.57
CA ILE A 106 23.79 11.18 -9.26
C ILE A 106 22.94 10.36 -10.23
N PRO A 107 23.53 9.75 -11.27
CA PRO A 107 22.80 8.86 -12.17
C PRO A 107 22.12 7.72 -11.39
N PHE A 108 20.97 7.26 -11.90
CA PHE A 108 20.28 6.12 -11.30
C PHE A 108 21.21 4.89 -11.24
N PRO A 109 21.41 4.27 -10.05
CA PRO A 109 22.41 3.23 -9.84
C PRO A 109 22.20 2.02 -10.76
N ALA A 110 23.28 1.47 -11.28
CA ALA A 110 23.23 0.24 -12.08
C ALA A 110 22.75 -0.94 -11.20
N ASP A 111 23.34 -1.09 -10.02
CA ASP A 111 22.87 -2.01 -8.96
C ASP A 111 22.07 -1.24 -7.92
N PHE A 112 20.79 -1.06 -8.22
CA PHE A 112 19.89 -0.32 -7.34
C PHE A 112 19.61 -1.05 -6.03
N ALA A 113 19.55 -2.40 -6.03
CA ALA A 113 19.29 -3.16 -4.83
C ALA A 113 20.42 -3.01 -3.79
N SER A 114 21.68 -3.12 -4.23
CA SER A 114 22.84 -2.86 -3.35
C SER A 114 22.90 -1.41 -2.89
N TRP A 115 22.50 -0.47 -3.77
CA TRP A 115 22.45 0.94 -3.41
C TRP A 115 21.41 1.22 -2.33
N ILE A 116 20.18 0.67 -2.42
CA ILE A 116 19.14 0.80 -1.37
C ILE A 116 19.62 0.18 -0.06
N LYS A 117 20.24 -1.01 -0.09
CA LYS A 117 20.77 -1.67 1.11
C LYS A 117 21.85 -0.84 1.83
N SER A 118 22.67 -0.12 1.07
CA SER A 118 23.73 0.73 1.63
C SER A 118 23.27 2.15 1.95
N ASN A 119 22.06 2.53 1.55
CA ASN A 119 21.52 3.88 1.75
C ASN A 119 21.09 4.08 3.22
N PRO A 120 21.73 5.00 3.97
CA PRO A 120 21.44 5.22 5.38
C PRO A 120 20.02 5.76 5.67
N ASP A 121 19.27 6.16 4.63
CA ASP A 121 17.90 6.64 4.77
C ASP A 121 16.87 5.51 4.70
N PHE A 122 17.31 4.25 4.52
CA PHE A 122 16.45 3.08 4.48
C PHE A 122 16.94 1.96 5.38
N LYS A 123 16.00 1.27 6.00
CA LYS A 123 16.20 -0.09 6.52
C LYS A 123 15.63 -1.05 5.47
N ALA A 124 16.48 -1.71 4.72
CA ALA A 124 16.10 -2.57 3.61
C ALA A 124 16.24 -4.05 3.96
N ASP A 125 15.34 -4.86 3.40
CA ASP A 125 15.38 -6.32 3.47
C ASP A 125 16.37 -6.90 2.44
N GLU A 126 16.49 -8.24 2.39
CA GLU A 126 17.29 -8.90 1.36
C GLU A 126 16.55 -8.87 0.01
N PRO A 127 17.25 -8.56 -1.09
CA PRO A 127 16.66 -8.56 -2.42
C PRO A 127 16.22 -9.97 -2.84
N THR A 128 15.12 -10.06 -3.57
CA THR A 128 14.60 -11.30 -4.15
C THR A 128 14.37 -11.17 -5.65
N GLU A 129 14.47 -12.28 -6.38
CA GLU A 129 14.10 -12.30 -7.80
C GLU A 129 12.58 -12.23 -7.97
N VAL A 130 12.14 -11.54 -8.98
CA VAL A 130 10.72 -11.39 -9.34
C VAL A 130 10.54 -11.39 -10.86
N THR A 131 9.33 -11.72 -11.31
CA THR A 131 8.94 -11.57 -12.72
C THR A 131 7.63 -10.77 -12.78
N VAL A 132 7.60 -9.71 -13.57
CA VAL A 132 6.40 -8.88 -13.82
C VAL A 132 6.19 -8.78 -15.32
N ALA A 133 5.00 -9.09 -15.81
CA ALA A 133 4.66 -9.07 -17.25
C ALA A 133 5.65 -9.86 -18.13
N GLY A 134 6.26 -10.94 -17.59
CA GLY A 134 7.27 -11.74 -18.29
C GLY A 134 8.70 -11.19 -18.23
N PHE A 135 8.93 -10.02 -17.65
CA PHE A 135 10.25 -9.42 -17.48
C PHE A 135 10.82 -9.76 -16.10
N LYS A 136 12.07 -10.23 -16.09
CA LYS A 136 12.79 -10.54 -14.84
C LYS A 136 13.29 -9.27 -14.18
N GLY A 137 13.29 -9.27 -12.85
CA GLY A 137 13.75 -8.16 -12.05
C GLY A 137 14.15 -8.55 -10.64
N THR A 138 14.47 -7.53 -9.85
CA THR A 138 14.82 -7.65 -8.45
C THR A 138 13.82 -6.84 -7.61
N GLN A 139 13.28 -7.46 -6.59
CA GLN A 139 12.42 -6.83 -5.59
C GLN A 139 13.18 -6.62 -4.29
N ILE A 140 12.96 -5.49 -3.64
CA ILE A 140 13.45 -5.19 -2.29
C ILE A 140 12.42 -4.36 -1.53
N ASP A 141 12.12 -4.77 -0.31
CA ASP A 141 11.26 -3.99 0.60
C ASP A 141 12.16 -3.16 1.53
N ALA A 142 11.74 -1.94 1.80
CA ALA A 142 12.50 -1.04 2.64
C ALA A 142 11.61 -0.07 3.42
N THR A 143 12.02 0.25 4.63
CA THR A 143 11.37 1.24 5.49
C THR A 143 12.21 2.52 5.48
N PRO A 144 11.68 3.66 5.07
CA PRO A 144 12.34 4.95 5.21
C PRO A 144 12.58 5.30 6.69
N ILE A 145 13.76 5.82 7.01
CA ILE A 145 14.14 6.22 8.38
C ILE A 145 14.61 7.67 8.52
N PRO A 146 14.38 8.58 7.54
CA PRO A 146 14.87 9.95 7.65
C PRO A 146 14.13 10.70 8.75
N THR A 147 14.83 11.62 9.41
CA THR A 147 14.25 12.51 10.43
C THR A 147 13.66 13.79 9.83
N LYS A 148 13.89 14.03 8.55
CA LYS A 148 13.39 15.17 7.76
C LYS A 148 13.19 14.75 6.32
N GLN A 149 12.36 15.48 5.58
CA GLN A 149 12.18 15.26 4.15
C GLN A 149 13.52 15.32 3.40
N LYS A 150 13.74 14.34 2.53
CA LYS A 150 14.90 14.27 1.63
C LYS A 150 14.44 14.00 0.20
N ASP A 151 15.17 14.54 -0.75
CA ASP A 151 15.01 14.18 -2.15
C ASP A 151 15.47 12.74 -2.36
N PHE A 152 14.80 12.01 -3.25
CA PHE A 152 15.11 10.61 -3.51
C PHE A 152 15.33 10.33 -5.00
N LEU A 153 14.29 10.48 -5.81
CA LEU A 153 14.30 10.13 -7.23
C LEU A 153 13.89 11.34 -8.08
N TYR A 154 14.65 11.63 -9.11
CA TYR A 154 14.38 12.71 -10.05
C TYR A 154 14.14 12.13 -11.43
N MET A 155 13.01 12.47 -12.04
CA MET A 155 12.61 12.12 -13.40
C MET A 155 12.21 13.38 -14.15
N SER A 156 11.97 13.31 -15.47
CA SER A 156 11.79 14.50 -16.31
C SER A 156 10.57 15.35 -15.98
N GLY A 157 9.60 14.86 -15.28
CA GLY A 157 8.41 15.63 -14.88
C GLY A 157 8.08 15.52 -13.41
N THR A 158 8.84 14.74 -12.62
CA THR A 158 8.46 14.35 -11.28
C THR A 158 9.66 14.21 -10.37
N LYS A 159 9.48 14.55 -9.10
CA LYS A 159 10.43 14.29 -8.04
C LYS A 159 9.74 13.54 -6.90
N TRP A 160 10.31 12.40 -6.54
CA TRP A 160 9.91 11.66 -5.36
C TRP A 160 10.77 12.05 -4.16
N ASN A 161 10.14 12.21 -3.02
CA ASN A 161 10.82 12.55 -1.77
C ASN A 161 10.60 11.42 -0.77
N ILE A 162 11.62 11.16 0.06
CA ILE A 162 11.46 10.42 1.29
C ILE A 162 10.97 11.40 2.35
N ILE A 163 9.84 11.12 2.96
CA ILE A 163 9.29 11.95 4.05
C ILE A 163 9.38 11.18 5.37
N PRO A 164 9.51 11.87 6.52
CA PRO A 164 9.34 11.25 7.82
C PRO A 164 7.91 10.76 7.98
N SER A 165 7.69 9.48 7.79
CA SER A 165 6.36 8.85 7.83
C SER A 165 6.47 7.41 8.26
N ALA A 166 5.38 6.85 8.75
CA ALA A 166 5.29 5.43 9.05
C ALA A 166 4.91 4.63 7.78
N GLU A 167 5.72 4.75 6.74
CA GLU A 167 5.54 4.06 5.46
C GLU A 167 6.51 2.90 5.30
N GLN A 168 6.14 1.97 4.45
CA GLN A 168 7.01 0.93 3.91
C GLN A 168 6.91 0.96 2.39
N TRP A 169 8.03 0.71 1.73
CA TRP A 169 8.19 0.83 0.29
C TRP A 169 8.63 -0.52 -0.28
N ARG A 170 8.04 -0.92 -1.40
CA ARG A 170 8.52 -2.02 -2.23
C ARG A 170 9.03 -1.47 -3.53
N PHE A 171 10.28 -1.78 -3.84
CA PHE A 171 10.92 -1.49 -5.10
C PHE A 171 11.00 -2.76 -5.93
N ILE A 172 10.55 -2.72 -7.18
CA ILE A 172 10.76 -3.78 -8.15
C ILE A 172 11.49 -3.15 -9.35
N LEU A 173 12.74 -3.52 -9.56
CA LEU A 173 13.51 -3.04 -10.71
C LEU A 173 13.51 -4.10 -11.80
N LEU A 174 12.92 -3.77 -12.95
CA LEU A 174 13.01 -4.54 -14.20
C LEU A 174 14.09 -3.90 -15.08
N ASN A 175 15.15 -4.65 -15.39
CA ASN A 175 16.34 -4.07 -16.01
C ASN A 175 16.22 -3.82 -17.53
N ASP A 176 15.30 -4.53 -18.19
CA ASP A 176 15.07 -4.38 -19.63
C ASP A 176 13.60 -4.67 -19.95
N VAL A 177 12.81 -3.61 -20.03
CA VAL A 177 11.44 -3.65 -20.54
C VAL A 177 11.43 -2.92 -21.88
N ASN A 178 11.53 -3.66 -22.98
CA ASN A 178 11.58 -3.09 -24.33
C ASN A 178 12.69 -2.01 -24.51
N GLY A 179 13.86 -2.20 -23.90
CA GLY A 179 14.99 -1.28 -23.96
C GLY A 179 15.04 -0.22 -22.85
N GLU A 180 14.09 -0.21 -21.95
CA GLU A 180 14.05 0.72 -20.81
C GLU A 180 14.22 0.00 -19.47
N ARG A 181 14.80 0.69 -18.50
CA ARG A 181 14.78 0.25 -17.09
C ARG A 181 13.54 0.81 -16.42
N LEU A 182 12.79 -0.09 -15.77
CA LEU A 182 11.54 0.26 -15.11
C LEU A 182 11.64 -0.02 -13.61
N LEU A 183 11.36 0.99 -12.80
CA LEU A 183 11.18 0.86 -11.35
C LEU A 183 9.68 0.89 -11.02
N VAL A 184 9.14 -0.24 -10.55
CA VAL A 184 7.82 -0.24 -9.91
C VAL A 184 8.02 0.08 -8.44
N LEU A 185 7.32 1.09 -7.96
CA LEU A 185 7.39 1.58 -6.59
C LEU A 185 6.01 1.50 -5.94
N LEU A 186 5.84 0.60 -4.97
CA LEU A 186 4.68 0.57 -4.07
C LEU A 186 5.02 1.29 -2.78
N ILE A 187 4.17 2.21 -2.37
CA ILE A 187 4.27 2.94 -1.10
C ILE A 187 2.97 2.75 -0.34
N ALA A 188 3.05 2.39 0.94
CA ALA A 188 1.90 2.26 1.81
C ALA A 188 2.28 2.51 3.28
N PRO A 189 1.32 2.89 4.16
CA PRO A 189 1.51 2.89 5.60
C PRO A 189 1.98 1.51 6.08
N THR A 190 2.90 1.49 7.05
CA THR A 190 3.53 0.24 7.53
C THR A 190 2.52 -0.78 8.05
N ASP A 191 1.45 -0.31 8.71
CA ASP A 191 0.38 -1.15 9.24
C ASP A 191 -0.57 -1.69 8.15
N GLN A 192 -0.53 -1.15 6.94
CA GLN A 192 -1.33 -1.55 5.78
C GLN A 192 -0.48 -2.15 4.65
N PHE A 193 0.83 -2.22 4.81
CA PHE A 193 1.74 -2.59 3.72
C PHE A 193 1.46 -3.98 3.15
N ASN A 194 1.22 -4.98 3.99
CA ASN A 194 0.91 -6.33 3.52
C ASN A 194 -0.40 -6.38 2.71
N ASP A 195 -1.42 -5.64 3.14
CA ASP A 195 -2.69 -5.53 2.41
C ASP A 195 -2.48 -4.82 1.07
N ALA A 196 -1.68 -3.76 1.06
CA ALA A 196 -1.33 -3.04 -0.16
C ALA A 196 -0.58 -3.93 -1.15
N VAL A 197 0.39 -4.72 -0.68
CA VAL A 197 1.11 -5.72 -1.48
C VAL A 197 0.14 -6.73 -2.08
N GLN A 198 -0.73 -7.31 -1.28
CA GLN A 198 -1.69 -8.31 -1.76
C GLN A 198 -2.64 -7.74 -2.81
N GLN A 199 -3.17 -6.54 -2.58
CA GLN A 199 -4.10 -5.91 -3.51
C GLN A 199 -3.42 -5.39 -4.78
N SER A 200 -2.18 -4.90 -4.70
CA SER A 200 -1.41 -4.47 -5.87
C SER A 200 -0.94 -5.64 -6.73
N GLN A 201 -0.89 -6.86 -6.22
CA GLN A 201 -0.48 -8.02 -7.01
C GLN A 201 -1.37 -8.22 -8.24
N SER A 202 -2.69 -8.03 -8.11
CA SER A 202 -3.61 -8.11 -9.24
C SER A 202 -3.35 -7.05 -10.32
N ILE A 203 -2.86 -5.88 -9.91
CA ILE A 203 -2.41 -4.82 -10.83
C ILE A 203 -1.16 -5.29 -11.57
N LEU A 204 -0.14 -5.77 -10.84
CA LEU A 204 1.12 -6.24 -11.42
C LEU A 204 0.91 -7.43 -12.37
N ASP A 205 0.02 -8.35 -12.03
CA ASP A 205 -0.31 -9.52 -12.85
C ASP A 205 -1.04 -9.15 -14.15
N SER A 206 -1.72 -8.00 -14.17
CA SER A 206 -2.48 -7.51 -15.33
C SER A 206 -1.68 -6.61 -16.27
N VAL A 207 -0.46 -6.22 -15.87
CA VAL A 207 0.38 -5.32 -16.67
C VAL A 207 0.77 -5.98 -17.99
N VAL A 208 0.60 -5.25 -19.08
CA VAL A 208 1.07 -5.62 -20.40
C VAL A 208 1.84 -4.45 -20.98
N PHE A 209 3.08 -4.69 -21.42
CA PHE A 209 3.88 -3.74 -22.18
C PHE A 209 3.85 -4.14 -23.66
N THR A 210 3.38 -3.22 -24.52
CA THR A 210 3.38 -3.42 -25.97
C THR A 210 4.56 -2.68 -26.61
N LYS A 211 5.02 -3.18 -27.78
CA LYS A 211 6.06 -2.53 -28.57
C LYS A 211 5.48 -1.42 -29.43
#